data_1911d6d2aec50a8e02feb15cb049aa8f
#
_entry.id   1911d6d2aec50a8e02feb15cb049aa8f
#
_cell.length_a   1.000
_cell.length_b   1.000
_cell.length_c   1.000
_cell.angle_alpha   90.00
_cell.angle_beta   90.00
_cell.angle_gamma   90.00
#
_symmetry.space_group_name_H-M   'P 1'
#
loop_
_entity.id
_entity.type
_entity.pdbx_description
1 polymer ?
#
loop_
_entity_poly.entity_id
_entity_poly.type
_entity_poly.pdbx_seq_one_letter_code
_entity_poly.pdbx_strand_id
1 'polypeptide(L)'
;MGQKVNPIGLRVGINRTWESRWFAEGSDYGKWLHEDLKLREFIQKEVPQAAISRVIIERPAKSARVSIYAARPGVIIGKKGADIEKLRGKLAQMSGGDVSLNIVEVRKPDIDAVLVAEGIAQQLERRVAFRRAMKRAVQSAMRLGALGIRINSAGRLGGAEIARTEWYREGRVPLHTLRADIDYGEARASTAYGVCGIKVWIFKGEVLEHDPMAQDKRFQDQQSGPTGRQGRGRN
;
A
#
# COMPACT_ATOMS: atom_id res chain seq x y z
N MET A 1 -11.70 -14.47 -22.16
CA MET A 1 -10.53 -14.51 -21.27
C MET A 1 -11.03 -14.70 -19.84
N GLY A 2 -10.47 -15.70 -19.11
CA GLY A 2 -10.86 -15.97 -17.72
C GLY A 2 -10.49 -14.86 -16.75
N GLN A 3 -11.18 -14.85 -15.61
CA GLN A 3 -10.93 -13.92 -14.53
C GLN A 3 -9.61 -14.26 -13.82
N LYS A 4 -8.80 -13.26 -13.46
CA LYS A 4 -7.52 -13.45 -12.80
C LYS A 4 -7.68 -13.30 -11.29
N VAL A 5 -7.08 -14.22 -10.55
CA VAL A 5 -7.05 -14.15 -9.08
C VAL A 5 -6.16 -12.99 -8.63
N ASN A 6 -6.54 -12.34 -7.52
CA ASN A 6 -5.72 -11.32 -6.90
C ASN A 6 -4.41 -11.96 -6.40
N PRO A 7 -3.24 -11.46 -6.83
CA PRO A 7 -1.95 -12.08 -6.49
C PRO A 7 -1.61 -11.99 -5.00
N ILE A 8 -2.10 -10.97 -4.29
CA ILE A 8 -1.95 -10.86 -2.82
C ILE A 8 -2.78 -11.94 -2.15
N GLY A 9 -4.08 -12.06 -2.51
CA GLY A 9 -4.97 -13.07 -1.94
C GLY A 9 -4.50 -14.51 -2.16
N LEU A 10 -3.89 -14.79 -3.33
CA LEU A 10 -3.31 -16.11 -3.63
C LEU A 10 -2.14 -16.47 -2.70
N ARG A 11 -1.43 -15.47 -2.17
CA ARG A 11 -0.21 -15.62 -1.38
C ARG A 11 -0.39 -15.40 0.11
N VAL A 12 -1.60 -15.08 0.55
CA VAL A 12 -1.93 -14.96 1.97
C VAL A 12 -1.68 -16.30 2.67
N GLY A 13 -0.95 -16.27 3.78
CA GLY A 13 -0.55 -17.47 4.52
C GLY A 13 0.70 -18.17 3.97
N ILE A 14 1.23 -17.77 2.82
CA ILE A 14 2.45 -18.33 2.21
C ILE A 14 3.61 -17.37 2.41
N ASN A 15 3.58 -16.18 1.77
CA ASN A 15 4.60 -15.14 1.90
C ASN A 15 4.00 -13.75 2.20
N ARG A 16 2.69 -13.68 2.34
CA ARG A 16 1.93 -12.47 2.72
C ARG A 16 1.02 -12.77 3.89
N THR A 17 0.77 -11.77 4.72
CA THR A 17 -0.18 -11.83 5.83
C THR A 17 -1.31 -10.84 5.63
N TRP A 18 -2.33 -10.94 6.48
CA TRP A 18 -3.48 -10.03 6.47
C TRP A 18 -3.08 -8.63 6.94
N GLU A 19 -3.79 -7.63 6.45
CA GLU A 19 -3.65 -6.25 6.91
C GLU A 19 -4.44 -5.96 8.20
N SER A 20 -5.55 -6.67 8.44
CA SER A 20 -6.26 -6.67 9.72
C SER A 20 -5.86 -7.91 10.51
N ARG A 21 -5.23 -7.72 11.68
CA ARG A 21 -4.60 -8.77 12.49
C ARG A 21 -5.26 -8.84 13.84
N TRP A 22 -6.42 -9.46 13.88
CA TRP A 22 -7.18 -9.66 15.09
C TRP A 22 -8.11 -10.89 14.93
N PHE A 23 -8.61 -11.36 16.05
CA PHE A 23 -9.58 -12.45 16.11
C PHE A 23 -10.80 -11.98 16.91
N ALA A 24 -12.00 -12.28 16.43
CA ALA A 24 -13.24 -12.00 17.10
C ALA A 24 -14.27 -13.10 16.79
N GLU A 25 -15.16 -13.37 17.73
CA GLU A 25 -16.21 -14.39 17.60
C GLU A 25 -17.59 -13.74 17.43
N GLY A 26 -18.47 -14.45 16.75
CA GLY A 26 -19.89 -14.11 16.64
C GLY A 26 -20.14 -12.73 16.02
N SER A 27 -20.99 -11.94 16.66
CA SER A 27 -21.42 -10.62 16.17
C SER A 27 -20.32 -9.56 16.17
N ASP A 28 -19.28 -9.73 17.00
CA ASP A 28 -18.21 -8.74 17.14
C ASP A 28 -17.28 -8.74 15.94
N TYR A 29 -17.14 -9.86 15.24
CA TYR A 29 -16.43 -9.93 13.97
C TYR A 29 -16.98 -8.93 12.94
N GLY A 30 -18.30 -8.91 12.75
CA GLY A 30 -18.94 -8.00 11.81
C GLY A 30 -18.76 -6.52 12.18
N LYS A 31 -18.89 -6.20 13.47
CA LYS A 31 -18.68 -4.83 13.98
C LYS A 31 -17.26 -4.35 13.73
N TRP A 32 -16.25 -5.12 14.14
CA TRP A 32 -14.85 -4.77 13.97
C TRP A 32 -14.41 -4.69 12.51
N LEU A 33 -14.94 -5.57 11.65
CA LEU A 33 -14.69 -5.50 10.22
C LEU A 33 -15.21 -4.19 9.61
N HIS A 34 -16.45 -3.80 9.97
CA HIS A 34 -17.01 -2.53 9.49
C HIS A 34 -16.29 -1.31 10.02
N GLU A 35 -15.82 -1.34 11.25
CA GLU A 35 -14.98 -0.30 11.83
C GLU A 35 -13.66 -0.18 11.07
N ASP A 36 -12.96 -1.30 10.83
CA ASP A 36 -11.70 -1.31 10.10
C ASP A 36 -11.86 -0.75 8.68
N LEU A 37 -12.92 -1.10 7.97
CA LEU A 37 -13.20 -0.55 6.64
C LEU A 37 -13.41 0.96 6.68
N LYS A 38 -14.20 1.46 7.66
CA LYS A 38 -14.44 2.89 7.85
C LYS A 38 -13.15 3.64 8.20
N LEU A 39 -12.32 3.06 9.09
CA LEU A 39 -11.04 3.67 9.47
C LEU A 39 -10.10 3.78 8.26
N ARG A 40 -9.97 2.74 7.44
CA ARG A 40 -9.14 2.76 6.22
C ARG A 40 -9.62 3.82 5.23
N GLU A 41 -10.92 3.86 4.96
CA GLU A 41 -11.51 4.84 4.04
C GLU A 41 -11.33 6.28 4.55
N PHE A 42 -11.52 6.50 5.86
CA PHE A 42 -11.33 7.79 6.49
C PHE A 42 -9.88 8.27 6.38
N ILE A 43 -8.90 7.40 6.70
CA ILE A 43 -7.47 7.73 6.62
C ILE A 43 -7.08 8.10 5.19
N GLN A 44 -7.54 7.35 4.18
CA GLN A 44 -7.26 7.65 2.78
C GLN A 44 -7.87 8.98 2.31
N LYS A 45 -9.06 9.33 2.81
CA LYS A 45 -9.72 10.60 2.47
C LYS A 45 -9.12 11.81 3.17
N GLU A 46 -8.71 11.66 4.44
CA GLU A 46 -8.19 12.77 5.25
C GLU A 46 -6.80 13.22 4.78
N VAL A 47 -5.95 12.27 4.35
CA VAL A 47 -4.55 12.57 4.03
C VAL A 47 -4.13 12.02 2.66
N PRO A 48 -4.79 12.42 1.56
CA PRO A 48 -4.48 11.89 0.22
C PRO A 48 -3.08 12.27 -0.28
N GLN A 49 -2.51 13.37 0.26
CA GLN A 49 -1.18 13.85 -0.13
C GLN A 49 -0.03 13.03 0.47
N ALA A 50 -0.30 12.24 1.50
CA ALA A 50 0.71 11.42 2.18
C ALA A 50 1.16 10.22 1.34
N ALA A 51 0.43 9.86 0.29
CA ALA A 51 0.65 8.68 -0.54
C ALA A 51 0.73 7.41 0.34
N ILE A 52 -0.44 6.93 0.76
CA ILE A 52 -0.58 5.80 1.69
C ILE A 52 -0.52 4.50 0.90
N SER A 53 0.46 3.66 1.21
CA SER A 53 0.62 2.32 0.60
C SER A 53 -0.36 1.31 1.19
N ARG A 54 -0.36 1.17 2.52
CA ARG A 54 -1.21 0.23 3.25
C ARG A 54 -1.45 0.68 4.68
N VAL A 55 -2.53 0.18 5.27
CA VAL A 55 -2.89 0.41 6.67
C VAL A 55 -3.05 -0.92 7.36
N ILE A 56 -2.21 -1.21 8.35
CA ILE A 56 -2.31 -2.42 9.17
C ILE A 56 -3.04 -2.08 10.45
N ILE A 57 -4.05 -2.88 10.79
CA ILE A 57 -4.85 -2.71 12.01
C ILE A 57 -4.69 -3.94 12.88
N GLU A 58 -4.22 -3.75 14.09
CA GLU A 58 -4.07 -4.78 15.12
C GLU A 58 -4.97 -4.40 16.30
N ARG A 59 -5.65 -5.37 16.89
CA ARG A 59 -6.53 -5.16 18.05
C ARG A 59 -6.07 -6.03 19.22
N PRO A 60 -5.04 -5.60 19.96
CA PRO A 60 -4.69 -6.26 21.21
C PRO A 60 -5.70 -5.86 22.29
N ALA A 61 -6.53 -6.80 22.73
CA ALA A 61 -7.57 -6.60 23.74
C ALA A 61 -8.59 -5.50 23.35
N LYS A 62 -8.68 -4.39 24.11
CA LYS A 62 -9.67 -3.34 23.92
C LYS A 62 -9.12 -2.11 23.14
N SER A 63 -7.87 -2.10 22.78
CA SER A 63 -7.23 -0.98 22.03
C SER A 63 -7.02 -1.34 20.57
N ALA A 64 -7.05 -0.35 19.69
CA ALA A 64 -6.69 -0.53 18.29
C ALA A 64 -5.32 0.10 18.00
N ARG A 65 -4.40 -0.67 17.39
CA ARG A 65 -3.13 -0.17 16.89
C ARG A 65 -3.22 -0.06 15.38
N VAL A 66 -3.10 1.15 14.86
CA VAL A 66 -3.17 1.45 13.43
C VAL A 66 -1.77 1.86 12.95
N SER A 67 -1.17 1.04 12.09
CA SER A 67 0.13 1.33 11.47
C SER A 67 -0.10 1.77 10.02
N ILE A 68 0.23 3.03 9.71
CA ILE A 68 0.06 3.65 8.40
C ILE A 68 1.40 3.66 7.69
N TYR A 69 1.47 2.97 6.54
CA TYR A 69 2.64 2.98 5.66
C TYR A 69 2.46 4.06 4.60
N ALA A 70 3.30 5.08 4.64
CA ALA A 70 3.20 6.24 3.75
C ALA A 70 4.54 6.61 3.14
N ALA A 71 4.52 7.11 1.90
CA ALA A 71 5.72 7.63 1.24
C ALA A 71 6.15 8.99 1.80
N ARG A 72 5.22 9.75 2.37
CA ARG A 72 5.47 11.10 2.91
C ARG A 72 4.96 11.21 4.34
N PRO A 73 5.66 10.62 5.31
CA PRO A 73 5.21 10.61 6.71
C PRO A 73 5.08 12.01 7.30
N GLY A 74 5.91 12.96 6.87
CA GLY A 74 5.85 14.34 7.35
C GLY A 74 4.51 15.05 7.13
N VAL A 75 3.76 14.68 6.09
CA VAL A 75 2.43 15.23 5.83
C VAL A 75 1.40 14.75 6.87
N ILE A 76 1.55 13.53 7.36
CA ILE A 76 0.66 12.97 8.40
C ILE A 76 1.00 13.52 9.77
N ILE A 77 2.30 13.65 10.07
CA ILE A 77 2.79 14.15 11.38
C ILE A 77 2.43 15.61 11.54
N GLY A 78 2.59 16.40 10.47
CA GLY A 78 2.34 17.84 10.50
C GLY A 78 3.34 18.62 11.33
N LYS A 79 3.06 19.91 11.55
CA LYS A 79 3.93 20.79 12.34
C LYS A 79 3.87 20.40 13.82
N LYS A 80 5.01 20.00 14.39
CA LYS A 80 5.15 19.63 15.82
C LYS A 80 4.20 18.49 16.26
N GLY A 81 3.73 17.63 15.34
CA GLY A 81 2.83 16.54 15.69
C GLY A 81 1.35 16.91 15.86
N ALA A 82 0.94 18.14 15.51
CA ALA A 82 -0.43 18.59 15.72
C ALA A 82 -1.45 17.82 14.86
N ASP A 83 -1.08 17.44 13.63
CA ASP A 83 -2.00 16.80 12.71
C ASP A 83 -2.18 15.31 13.04
N ILE A 84 -1.14 14.64 13.52
CA ILE A 84 -1.26 13.24 13.99
C ILE A 84 -2.15 13.15 15.24
N GLU A 85 -2.08 14.09 16.17
CA GLU A 85 -2.94 14.09 17.35
C GLU A 85 -4.41 14.36 16.99
N LYS A 86 -4.67 15.25 16.03
CA LYS A 86 -6.03 15.46 15.49
C LYS A 86 -6.56 14.19 14.82
N LEU A 87 -5.73 13.55 14.02
CA LEU A 87 -6.08 12.29 13.33
C LEU A 87 -6.38 11.19 14.37
N ARG A 88 -5.54 11.06 15.41
CA ARG A 88 -5.75 10.11 16.50
C ARG A 88 -7.08 10.34 17.21
N GLY A 89 -7.41 11.60 17.55
CA GLY A 89 -8.67 11.96 18.18
C GLY A 89 -9.89 11.58 17.34
N LYS A 90 -9.86 11.85 16.02
CA LYS A 90 -10.94 11.47 15.10
C LYS A 90 -11.10 9.94 15.00
N LEU A 91 -9.99 9.20 14.89
CA LEU A 91 -10.02 7.74 14.83
C LEU A 91 -10.51 7.12 16.14
N ALA A 92 -10.14 7.66 17.30
CA ALA A 92 -10.64 7.23 18.60
C ALA A 92 -12.16 7.43 18.74
N GLN A 93 -12.69 8.55 18.25
CA GLN A 93 -14.15 8.77 18.20
C GLN A 93 -14.88 7.78 17.31
N MET A 94 -14.27 7.37 16.17
CA MET A 94 -14.88 6.42 15.25
C MET A 94 -14.84 4.99 15.76
N SER A 95 -13.77 4.58 16.45
CA SER A 95 -13.60 3.22 16.97
C SER A 95 -14.21 3.01 18.36
N GLY A 96 -14.65 4.09 19.04
CA GLY A 96 -15.22 4.02 20.38
C GLY A 96 -14.23 3.55 21.45
N GLY A 97 -12.92 3.51 21.16
CA GLY A 97 -11.87 3.04 22.05
C GLY A 97 -10.55 3.80 21.87
N ASP A 98 -9.55 3.43 22.67
CA ASP A 98 -8.22 4.01 22.52
C ASP A 98 -7.52 3.53 21.24
N VAL A 99 -6.98 4.49 20.46
CA VAL A 99 -6.29 4.22 19.19
C VAL A 99 -4.84 4.67 19.29
N SER A 100 -3.93 3.73 19.10
CA SER A 100 -2.49 4.01 18.95
C SER A 100 -2.15 4.12 17.46
N LEU A 101 -1.57 5.25 17.04
CA LEU A 101 -1.10 5.48 15.68
C LEU A 101 0.40 5.26 15.58
N ASN A 102 0.81 4.46 14.60
CA ASN A 102 2.19 4.30 14.20
C ASN A 102 2.35 4.66 12.73
N ILE A 103 3.34 5.50 12.39
CA ILE A 103 3.61 5.91 11.01
C ILE A 103 4.92 5.30 10.57
N VAL A 104 4.86 4.56 9.47
CA VAL A 104 5.99 3.84 8.89
C VAL A 104 6.32 4.42 7.53
N GLU A 105 7.57 4.82 7.32
CA GLU A 105 8.01 5.36 6.04
C GLU A 105 8.22 4.25 5.00
N VAL A 106 7.70 4.46 3.80
CA VAL A 106 7.98 3.62 2.62
C VAL A 106 9.19 4.22 1.89
N ARG A 107 10.38 3.62 2.08
CA ARG A 107 11.64 4.13 1.54
C ARG A 107 11.73 4.14 0.01
N LYS A 108 11.05 3.19 -0.66
CA LYS A 108 11.06 3.04 -2.13
C LYS A 108 9.63 3.07 -2.68
N PRO A 109 9.01 4.24 -2.81
CA PRO A 109 7.62 4.36 -3.25
C PRO A 109 7.40 3.88 -4.69
N ASP A 110 8.39 4.02 -5.56
CA ASP A 110 8.28 3.58 -6.96
C ASP A 110 8.33 2.06 -7.15
N ILE A 111 8.58 1.28 -6.08
CA ILE A 111 8.48 -0.20 -6.07
C ILE A 111 7.23 -0.67 -5.31
N ASP A 112 6.41 0.25 -4.85
CA ASP A 112 5.12 -0.06 -4.21
C ASP A 112 4.01 0.03 -5.27
N ALA A 113 3.29 -1.08 -5.46
CA ALA A 113 2.31 -1.17 -6.55
C ALA A 113 1.12 -0.22 -6.37
N VAL A 114 0.69 0.02 -5.13
CA VAL A 114 -0.43 0.93 -4.82
C VAL A 114 -0.02 2.36 -5.13
N LEU A 115 1.16 2.79 -4.65
CA LEU A 115 1.66 4.14 -4.86
C LEU A 115 1.93 4.44 -6.34
N VAL A 116 2.46 3.47 -7.08
CA VAL A 116 2.66 3.59 -8.53
C VAL A 116 1.32 3.71 -9.26
N ALA A 117 0.31 2.91 -8.87
CA ALA A 117 -1.02 2.98 -9.47
C ALA A 117 -1.69 4.36 -9.23
N GLU A 118 -1.64 4.86 -7.99
CA GLU A 118 -2.15 6.19 -7.63
C GLU A 118 -1.39 7.31 -8.36
N GLY A 119 -0.07 7.20 -8.44
CA GLY A 119 0.75 8.17 -9.16
C GLY A 119 0.42 8.25 -10.65
N ILE A 120 0.10 7.13 -11.30
CA ILE A 120 -0.38 7.10 -12.68
C ILE A 120 -1.79 7.71 -12.76
N ALA A 121 -2.71 7.37 -11.82
CA ALA A 121 -4.06 7.90 -11.79
C ALA A 121 -4.06 9.44 -11.72
N GLN A 122 -3.30 10.02 -10.81
CA GLN A 122 -3.15 11.46 -10.66
C GLN A 122 -2.58 12.12 -11.94
N GLN A 123 -1.65 11.47 -12.64
CA GLN A 123 -1.14 11.97 -13.91
C GLN A 123 -2.21 11.95 -15.01
N LEU A 124 -3.05 10.91 -15.07
CA LEU A 124 -4.17 10.83 -16.02
C LEU A 124 -5.23 11.91 -15.76
N GLU A 125 -5.56 12.17 -14.51
CA GLU A 125 -6.46 13.26 -14.10
C GLU A 125 -5.93 14.64 -14.53
N ARG A 126 -4.61 14.82 -14.46
CA ARG A 126 -3.92 16.02 -14.96
C ARG A 126 -3.75 16.04 -16.49
N ARG A 127 -4.41 15.15 -17.21
CA ARG A 127 -4.39 15.04 -18.68
C ARG A 127 -3.00 14.75 -19.27
N VAL A 128 -2.11 14.12 -18.51
CA VAL A 128 -0.83 13.63 -19.06
C VAL A 128 -1.11 12.47 -20.00
N ALA A 129 -0.38 12.38 -21.12
CA ALA A 129 -0.50 11.27 -22.05
C ALA A 129 -0.25 9.93 -21.36
N PHE A 130 -1.23 9.03 -21.37
CA PHE A 130 -1.20 7.75 -20.64
C PHE A 130 0.01 6.89 -20.98
N ARG A 131 0.44 6.85 -22.27
CA ARG A 131 1.65 6.12 -22.69
C ARG A 131 2.90 6.65 -22.02
N ARG A 132 3.02 7.97 -21.87
CA ARG A 132 4.17 8.61 -21.21
C ARG A 132 4.16 8.32 -19.71
N ALA A 133 3.00 8.40 -19.05
CA ALA A 133 2.85 8.09 -17.63
C ALA A 133 3.24 6.63 -17.33
N MET A 134 2.69 5.68 -18.11
CA MET A 134 2.98 4.25 -17.91
C MET A 134 4.46 3.92 -18.18
N LYS A 135 5.05 4.40 -19.29
CA LYS A 135 6.47 4.16 -19.59
C LYS A 135 7.41 4.72 -18.53
N ARG A 136 7.13 5.94 -18.03
CA ARG A 136 7.91 6.55 -16.95
C ARG A 136 7.86 5.71 -15.67
N ALA A 137 6.66 5.25 -15.28
CA ALA A 137 6.49 4.41 -14.10
C ALA A 137 7.25 3.07 -14.23
N VAL A 138 7.20 2.42 -15.40
CA VAL A 138 7.96 1.21 -15.69
C VAL A 138 9.47 1.44 -15.55
N GLN A 139 9.99 2.49 -16.18
CA GLN A 139 11.41 2.82 -16.12
C GLN A 139 11.88 3.15 -14.70
N SER A 140 11.07 3.91 -13.92
CA SER A 140 11.39 4.22 -12.53
C SER A 140 11.47 2.97 -11.67
N ALA A 141 10.49 2.08 -11.76
CA ALA A 141 10.46 0.84 -10.98
C ALA A 141 11.65 -0.08 -11.32
N MET A 142 11.96 -0.27 -12.60
CA MET A 142 13.11 -1.10 -13.04
C MET A 142 14.44 -0.51 -12.57
N ARG A 143 14.63 0.81 -12.65
CA ARG A 143 15.84 1.49 -12.19
C ARG A 143 16.08 1.33 -10.69
N LEU A 144 15.01 1.26 -9.88
CA LEU A 144 15.10 1.10 -8.42
C LEU A 144 15.23 -0.36 -7.97
N GLY A 145 15.28 -1.31 -8.92
CA GLY A 145 15.60 -2.70 -8.66
C GLY A 145 14.39 -3.65 -8.64
N ALA A 146 13.25 -3.28 -9.22
CA ALA A 146 12.18 -4.24 -9.49
C ALA A 146 12.67 -5.25 -10.55
N LEU A 147 12.41 -6.54 -10.35
CA LEU A 147 12.78 -7.60 -11.30
C LEU A 147 11.78 -7.72 -12.46
N GLY A 148 10.63 -7.09 -12.31
CA GLY A 148 9.65 -6.98 -13.36
C GLY A 148 8.43 -6.18 -12.93
N ILE A 149 7.81 -5.52 -13.89
CA ILE A 149 6.60 -4.74 -13.69
C ILE A 149 5.64 -4.95 -14.85
N ARG A 150 4.36 -4.98 -14.53
CA ARG A 150 3.26 -4.95 -15.49
C ARG A 150 2.26 -3.88 -15.06
N ILE A 151 1.91 -3.00 -15.98
CA ILE A 151 0.88 -1.96 -15.78
C ILE A 151 -0.21 -2.20 -16.81
N ASN A 152 -1.46 -2.13 -16.38
CA ASN A 152 -2.63 -2.22 -17.23
C ASN A 152 -3.52 -0.99 -16.97
N SER A 153 -3.88 -0.26 -18.02
CA SER A 153 -4.81 0.87 -17.96
C SER A 153 -5.99 0.58 -18.88
N ALA A 154 -7.21 0.71 -18.35
CA ALA A 154 -8.45 0.41 -19.04
C ALA A 154 -9.44 1.58 -18.89
N GLY A 155 -10.14 1.91 -19.98
CA GLY A 155 -11.11 2.98 -20.01
C GLY A 155 -11.02 3.80 -21.30
N ARG A 156 -11.58 5.02 -21.28
CA ARG A 156 -11.50 5.99 -22.39
C ARG A 156 -10.15 6.72 -22.38
N LEU A 157 -9.10 6.00 -22.75
CA LEU A 157 -7.73 6.48 -22.69
C LEU A 157 -7.51 7.65 -23.67
N GLY A 158 -7.05 8.80 -23.13
CA GLY A 158 -6.85 10.01 -23.91
C GLY A 158 -8.14 10.69 -24.41
N GLY A 159 -9.31 10.33 -23.85
CA GLY A 159 -10.62 10.87 -24.25
C GLY A 159 -11.25 10.15 -25.46
N ALA A 160 -10.72 9.00 -25.88
CA ALA A 160 -11.29 8.22 -26.97
C ALA A 160 -12.75 7.83 -26.67
N GLU A 161 -13.62 7.83 -27.68
CA GLU A 161 -15.04 7.45 -27.51
C GLU A 161 -15.19 5.99 -27.11
N ILE A 162 -14.36 5.12 -27.68
CA ILE A 162 -14.37 3.68 -27.40
C ILE A 162 -13.35 3.38 -26.32
N ALA A 163 -13.80 2.76 -25.23
CA ALA A 163 -12.92 2.29 -24.17
C ALA A 163 -12.02 1.17 -24.67
N ARG A 164 -10.77 1.20 -24.28
CA ARG A 164 -9.81 0.15 -24.59
C ARG A 164 -8.89 -0.13 -23.41
N THR A 165 -8.19 -1.26 -23.49
CA THR A 165 -7.22 -1.65 -22.51
C THR A 165 -5.82 -1.63 -23.16
N GLU A 166 -4.92 -0.88 -22.54
CA GLU A 166 -3.51 -0.82 -22.93
C GLU A 166 -2.65 -1.30 -21.77
N TRP A 167 -1.58 -2.03 -22.09
CA TRP A 167 -0.68 -2.55 -21.05
C TRP A 167 0.79 -2.41 -21.45
N TYR A 168 1.64 -2.25 -20.45
CA TYR A 168 3.09 -2.29 -20.59
C TYR A 168 3.67 -3.30 -19.61
N ARG A 169 4.68 -4.04 -20.04
CA ARG A 169 5.40 -4.98 -19.19
C ARG A 169 6.89 -4.90 -19.50
N GLU A 170 7.69 -4.94 -18.46
CA GLU A 170 9.13 -5.07 -18.53
C GLU A 170 9.60 -6.07 -17.47
N GLY A 171 10.60 -6.88 -17.81
CA GLY A 171 11.06 -7.96 -16.95
C GLY A 171 10.10 -9.13 -16.82
N ARG A 172 10.23 -9.87 -15.73
CA ARG A 172 9.48 -11.11 -15.44
C ARG A 172 8.43 -10.85 -14.33
N VAL A 173 7.20 -11.27 -14.54
CA VAL A 173 6.13 -11.21 -13.54
C VAL A 173 5.46 -12.59 -13.42
N PRO A 174 6.01 -13.50 -12.60
CA PRO A 174 5.55 -14.89 -12.50
C PRO A 174 4.35 -15.02 -11.58
N LEU A 175 3.13 -14.76 -12.08
CA LEU A 175 1.90 -14.75 -11.30
C LEU A 175 1.53 -16.09 -10.68
N HIS A 176 1.92 -17.20 -11.31
CA HIS A 176 1.61 -18.56 -10.84
C HIS A 176 2.62 -19.11 -9.83
N THR A 177 3.79 -18.51 -9.70
CA THR A 177 4.82 -18.93 -8.74
C THR A 177 4.48 -18.40 -7.35
N LEU A 178 4.15 -19.28 -6.40
CA LEU A 178 3.72 -18.88 -5.04
C LEU A 178 4.83 -18.22 -4.22
N ARG A 179 6.08 -18.68 -4.37
CA ARG A 179 7.25 -18.09 -3.70
C ARG A 179 7.63 -16.71 -4.22
N ALA A 180 7.08 -16.27 -5.37
CA ALA A 180 7.35 -14.95 -5.93
C ALA A 180 6.67 -13.86 -5.09
N ASP A 181 7.46 -12.87 -4.64
CA ASP A 181 6.93 -11.67 -3.98
C ASP A 181 6.40 -10.71 -5.03
N ILE A 182 5.09 -10.75 -5.23
CA ILE A 182 4.38 -9.89 -6.17
C ILE A 182 3.52 -8.92 -5.39
N ASP A 183 3.81 -7.65 -5.58
CA ASP A 183 3.01 -6.56 -5.09
C ASP A 183 1.94 -6.19 -6.12
N TYR A 184 0.73 -5.86 -5.65
CA TYR A 184 -0.40 -5.53 -6.49
C TYR A 184 -1.07 -4.27 -5.98
N GLY A 185 -1.37 -3.36 -6.89
CA GLY A 185 -2.13 -2.15 -6.60
C GLY A 185 -3.12 -1.86 -7.70
N GLU A 186 -4.25 -1.28 -7.31
CA GLU A 186 -5.23 -0.75 -8.24
C GLU A 186 -5.61 0.68 -7.85
N ALA A 187 -5.86 1.50 -8.86
CA ALA A 187 -6.31 2.86 -8.69
C ALA A 187 -7.32 3.23 -9.77
N ARG A 188 -8.14 4.23 -9.47
CA ARG A 188 -9.12 4.78 -10.38
C ARG A 188 -8.80 6.24 -10.65
N ALA A 189 -8.67 6.62 -11.91
CA ALA A 189 -8.49 7.99 -12.34
C ALA A 189 -9.85 8.54 -12.82
N SER A 190 -10.36 9.56 -12.15
CA SER A 190 -11.59 10.23 -12.53
C SER A 190 -11.29 11.33 -13.55
N THR A 191 -11.56 11.05 -14.82
CA THR A 191 -11.33 12.00 -15.91
C THR A 191 -12.64 12.64 -16.35
N ALA A 192 -12.56 13.74 -17.09
CA ALA A 192 -13.75 14.41 -17.66
C ALA A 192 -14.57 13.50 -18.60
N TYR A 193 -13.95 12.43 -19.12
CA TYR A 193 -14.57 11.48 -20.05
C TYR A 193 -15.05 10.18 -19.38
N GLY A 194 -14.88 10.06 -18.06
CA GLY A 194 -15.23 8.89 -17.27
C GLY A 194 -14.05 8.35 -16.46
N VAL A 195 -14.25 7.21 -15.81
CA VAL A 195 -13.26 6.60 -14.93
C VAL A 195 -12.35 5.67 -15.72
N CYS A 196 -11.05 5.84 -15.55
CA CYS A 196 -10.03 4.91 -16.06
C CYS A 196 -9.49 4.06 -14.90
N GLY A 197 -9.54 2.72 -15.03
CA GLY A 197 -8.99 1.78 -14.08
C GLY A 197 -7.53 1.47 -14.38
N ILE A 198 -6.69 1.49 -13.36
CA ILE A 198 -5.26 1.19 -13.44
C ILE A 198 -4.97 0.01 -12.53
N LYS A 199 -4.24 -0.98 -13.04
CA LYS A 199 -3.77 -2.14 -12.28
C LYS A 199 -2.28 -2.30 -12.47
N VAL A 200 -1.55 -2.48 -11.38
CA VAL A 200 -0.09 -2.59 -11.36
C VAL A 200 0.32 -3.85 -10.64
N TRP A 201 1.24 -4.59 -11.22
CA TRP A 201 1.91 -5.75 -10.63
C TRP A 201 3.41 -5.49 -10.64
N ILE A 202 4.06 -5.61 -9.50
CA ILE A 202 5.50 -5.44 -9.35
C ILE A 202 6.09 -6.71 -8.74
N PHE A 203 7.04 -7.32 -9.43
CA PHE A 203 7.79 -8.46 -8.94
C PHE A 203 9.06 -7.96 -8.25
N LYS A 204 9.16 -8.22 -6.95
CA LYS A 204 10.29 -7.79 -6.10
C LYS A 204 11.39 -8.84 -5.96
N GLY A 205 11.04 -10.12 -6.15
CA GLY A 205 11.97 -11.24 -6.01
C GLY A 205 11.25 -12.50 -5.54
N GLU A 206 12.02 -13.51 -5.15
CA GLU A 206 11.51 -14.75 -4.59
C GLU A 206 11.80 -14.80 -3.08
N VAL A 207 10.82 -15.21 -2.29
CA VAL A 207 10.93 -15.43 -0.85
C VAL A 207 10.98 -16.92 -0.62
N LEU A 208 12.10 -17.41 -0.09
CA LEU A 208 12.31 -18.83 0.19
C LEU A 208 11.99 -19.18 1.65
N GLU A 209 11.97 -18.18 2.53
CA GLU A 209 11.57 -18.34 3.92
C GLU A 209 10.06 -18.47 4.05
N HIS A 210 9.63 -19.39 4.91
CA HIS A 210 8.20 -19.72 5.07
C HIS A 210 7.51 -18.93 6.20
N ASP A 211 7.99 -17.73 6.54
CA ASP A 211 7.36 -16.85 7.53
C ASP A 211 6.61 -15.72 6.84
N PRO A 212 5.26 -15.75 6.84
CA PRO A 212 4.45 -14.69 6.24
C PRO A 212 4.65 -13.31 6.88
N MET A 213 5.16 -13.27 8.12
CA MET A 213 5.43 -12.03 8.87
C MET A 213 6.87 -11.53 8.71
N ALA A 214 7.75 -12.28 8.03
CA ALA A 214 9.17 -11.92 7.89
C ALA A 214 9.35 -10.54 7.23
N GLN A 215 8.50 -10.17 6.30
CA GLN A 215 8.58 -8.87 5.64
C GLN A 215 8.34 -7.71 6.62
N ASP A 216 7.34 -7.83 7.49
CA ASP A 216 7.02 -6.79 8.45
C ASP A 216 8.08 -6.70 9.56
N LYS A 217 8.64 -7.84 10.01
CA LYS A 217 9.78 -7.87 10.94
C LYS A 217 10.99 -7.16 10.34
N ARG A 218 11.34 -7.42 9.09
CA ARG A 218 12.44 -6.74 8.39
C ARG A 218 12.23 -5.22 8.28
N PHE A 219 10.99 -4.76 8.08
CA PHE A 219 10.66 -3.34 8.09
C PHE A 219 10.82 -2.72 9.49
N GLN A 220 10.37 -3.41 10.52
CA GLN A 220 10.52 -2.96 11.92
C GLN A 220 12.00 -2.92 12.34
N ASP A 221 12.78 -3.94 12.02
CA ASP A 221 14.21 -4.00 12.32
C ASP A 221 15.02 -2.91 11.61
N GLN A 222 14.64 -2.54 10.40
CA GLN A 222 15.28 -1.45 9.67
C GLN A 222 14.97 -0.06 10.25
N GLN A 223 13.90 0.08 11.02
CA GLN A 223 13.54 1.34 11.69
C GLN A 223 14.11 1.43 13.10
N SER A 224 14.25 0.32 13.79
CA SER A 224 14.98 0.20 15.05
C SER A 224 16.48 0.17 14.81
N GLY A 225 17.05 1.18 14.15
CA GLY A 225 18.49 1.30 13.90
C GLY A 225 19.29 1.08 15.20
N PRO A 226 20.58 0.73 15.13
CA PRO A 226 21.37 0.29 16.29
C PRO A 226 21.34 1.38 17.38
N THR A 227 20.48 1.20 18.35
CA THR A 227 20.52 1.96 19.60
C THR A 227 21.88 1.75 20.22
N GLY A 228 22.59 2.85 20.34
CA GLY A 228 23.93 3.04 20.81
C GLY A 228 24.54 1.90 21.62
N ARG A 229 25.68 1.43 21.16
CA ARG A 229 26.70 0.77 21.98
C ARG A 229 26.97 1.69 23.16
N GLN A 230 26.32 1.42 24.30
CA GLN A 230 26.73 2.02 25.56
C GLN A 230 28.15 1.61 25.84
N GLY A 231 29.02 2.60 25.91
CA GLY A 231 30.41 2.46 26.23
C GLY A 231 30.57 1.71 27.57
N ARG A 232 31.18 0.53 27.50
CA ARG A 232 31.84 -0.07 28.69
C ARG A 232 33.04 0.79 29.01
N GLY A 233 32.86 1.67 30.02
CA GLY A 233 33.97 2.33 30.69
C GLY A 233 34.95 1.28 31.17
N ARG A 234 36.22 1.45 30.82
CA ARG A 234 37.36 0.85 31.47
C ARG A 234 37.56 1.55 32.82
N ASN A 235 37.49 0.82 33.87
CA ASN A 235 38.30 1.02 35.06
C ASN A 235 39.28 -0.16 35.16
#